data_22ebf98859860f6023a2b5b084523ca9
#
_entry.id   22ebf98859860f6023a2b5b084523ca9
#
_cell.length_a   1.000
_cell.length_b   1.000
_cell.length_c   1.000
_cell.angle_alpha   90.00
_cell.angle_beta   90.00
_cell.angle_gamma   90.00
#
_symmetry.space_group_name_H-M   'P 1'
#
loop_
_entity.id
_entity.type
_entity.pdbx_description
1 polymer ?
#
loop_
_entity_poly.entity_id
_entity_poly.type
_entity_poly.pdbx_seq_one_letter_code
_entity_poly.pdbx_strand_id
1 'polypeptide(L)'
;ILKLQQGLGVSRLIAPSVLLSSFRDPWSQIALSLAEQSIEAASALTDAPPLYISLVIDENALLAPDAVDEFLDIITAWDDVAGFYVIMRPNDGGFPTVIQEGTIAGLVYMTHVLGTVNDYEVVAGYSDLVGTLLHAAGATHTASGWFNSLRQFSLARFQPAGASRCSRSL
;
A
#
# COMPACT_ATOMS: atom_id res chain seq x y z
N ILE A 1 -12.96 -11.83 -4.43
CA ILE A 1 -12.64 -10.42 -4.75
C ILE A 1 -12.08 -10.34 -6.17
N LEU A 2 -11.01 -11.07 -6.55
CA LEU A 2 -10.35 -10.96 -7.86
C LEU A 2 -11.29 -11.26 -9.03
N LYS A 3 -12.14 -12.30 -8.94
CA LYS A 3 -13.18 -12.59 -9.95
C LYS A 3 -14.16 -11.43 -10.14
N LEU A 4 -14.52 -10.74 -9.05
CA LEU A 4 -15.40 -9.57 -9.14
C LEU A 4 -14.70 -8.42 -9.87
N GLN A 5 -13.44 -8.17 -9.55
CA GLN A 5 -12.64 -7.14 -10.22
C GLN A 5 -12.52 -7.44 -11.72
N GLN A 6 -12.19 -8.68 -12.08
CA GLN A 6 -12.14 -9.10 -13.48
C GLN A 6 -13.49 -8.89 -14.20
N GLY A 7 -14.59 -9.24 -13.55
CA GLY A 7 -15.94 -9.03 -14.09
C GLY A 7 -16.33 -7.56 -14.30
N LEU A 8 -15.66 -6.63 -13.60
CA LEU A 8 -15.81 -5.18 -13.79
C LEU A 8 -14.96 -4.62 -14.94
N GLY A 9 -14.14 -5.45 -15.58
CA GLY A 9 -13.30 -5.04 -16.71
C GLY A 9 -12.14 -4.12 -16.31
N VAL A 10 -11.61 -4.26 -15.09
CA VAL A 10 -10.45 -3.50 -14.64
C VAL A 10 -9.19 -3.89 -15.41
N SER A 11 -8.28 -2.97 -15.59
CA SER A 11 -7.01 -3.22 -16.29
C SER A 11 -5.95 -3.91 -15.40
N ARG A 12 -6.15 -3.93 -14.10
CA ARG A 12 -5.26 -4.53 -13.10
C ARG A 12 -6.05 -5.10 -11.94
N LEU A 13 -5.64 -6.25 -11.44
CA LEU A 13 -6.19 -6.83 -10.22
C LEU A 13 -5.40 -6.33 -9.01
N ILE A 14 -6.08 -6.05 -7.91
CA ILE A 14 -5.44 -5.63 -6.65
C ILE A 14 -5.79 -6.64 -5.56
N ALA A 15 -4.78 -7.29 -5.00
CA ALA A 15 -4.95 -8.22 -3.90
C ALA A 15 -5.46 -7.50 -2.64
N PRO A 16 -6.35 -8.13 -1.85
CA PRO A 16 -6.73 -7.60 -0.55
C PRO A 16 -5.52 -7.63 0.39
N SER A 17 -5.47 -6.70 1.34
CA SER A 17 -4.43 -6.64 2.35
C SER A 17 -4.99 -6.27 3.71
N VAL A 18 -4.14 -6.39 4.73
CA VAL A 18 -4.36 -5.89 6.09
C VAL A 18 -3.33 -4.79 6.39
N LEU A 19 -3.58 -4.00 7.44
CA LEU A 19 -2.63 -2.99 7.88
C LEU A 19 -1.39 -3.65 8.49
N LEU A 20 -0.23 -3.35 7.95
CA LEU A 20 1.07 -3.74 8.45
C LEU A 20 1.53 -2.73 9.50
N SER A 21 1.27 -3.01 10.77
CA SER A 21 1.72 -2.16 11.89
C SER A 21 3.20 -2.38 12.20
N SER A 22 3.72 -3.54 11.87
CA SER A 22 5.12 -3.93 11.90
C SER A 22 5.33 -5.05 10.89
N PHE A 23 6.54 -5.18 10.33
CA PHE A 23 6.87 -6.28 9.43
C PHE A 23 7.20 -7.59 10.15
N ARG A 24 7.30 -7.57 11.49
CA ARG A 24 7.60 -8.75 12.34
C ARG A 24 6.44 -9.17 13.25
N ASP A 25 5.26 -8.61 13.08
CA ASP A 25 4.08 -8.98 13.85
C ASP A 25 3.25 -10.09 13.16
N PRO A 26 2.28 -10.73 13.86
CA PRO A 26 1.43 -11.74 13.25
C PRO A 26 0.61 -11.24 12.04
N TRP A 27 0.33 -9.94 11.95
CA TRP A 27 -0.42 -9.37 10.84
C TRP A 27 0.40 -9.34 9.55
N SER A 28 1.74 -9.26 9.65
CA SER A 28 2.62 -9.39 8.48
C SER A 28 2.50 -10.78 7.86
N GLN A 29 2.43 -11.84 8.68
CA GLN A 29 2.23 -13.21 8.20
C GLN A 29 0.86 -13.39 7.52
N ILE A 30 -0.18 -12.75 8.06
CA ILE A 30 -1.51 -12.76 7.45
C ILE A 30 -1.49 -12.02 6.12
N ALA A 31 -0.80 -10.88 6.02
CA ALA A 31 -0.66 -10.13 4.77
C ALA A 31 0.06 -10.95 3.70
N LEU A 32 1.17 -11.60 4.05
CA LEU A 32 1.92 -12.49 3.14
C LEU A 32 1.05 -13.66 2.67
N SER A 33 0.35 -14.33 3.58
CA SER A 33 -0.56 -15.42 3.23
C SER A 33 -1.71 -14.99 2.31
N LEU A 34 -2.28 -13.78 2.53
CA LEU A 34 -3.29 -13.22 1.64
C LEU A 34 -2.73 -12.90 0.25
N ALA A 35 -1.49 -12.43 0.18
CA ALA A 35 -0.81 -12.19 -1.09
C ALA A 35 -0.58 -13.49 -1.86
N GLU A 36 -0.03 -14.52 -1.22
CA GLU A 36 0.20 -15.84 -1.82
C GLU A 36 -1.09 -16.49 -2.32
N GLN A 37 -2.16 -16.47 -1.51
CA GLN A 37 -3.47 -16.94 -1.94
C GLN A 37 -4.05 -16.12 -3.10
N SER A 38 -3.72 -14.83 -3.17
CA SER A 38 -4.16 -13.97 -4.28
C SER A 38 -3.40 -14.28 -5.56
N ILE A 39 -2.12 -14.61 -5.48
CA ILE A 39 -1.29 -15.07 -6.60
C ILE A 39 -1.87 -16.38 -7.16
N GLU A 40 -2.10 -17.36 -6.29
CA GLU A 40 -2.72 -18.63 -6.67
C GLU A 40 -4.12 -18.43 -7.29
N ALA A 41 -4.94 -17.58 -6.68
CA ALA A 41 -6.27 -17.30 -7.20
C ALA A 41 -6.26 -16.55 -8.53
N ALA A 42 -5.27 -15.68 -8.77
CA ALA A 42 -5.12 -14.95 -10.04
C ALA A 42 -4.65 -15.89 -11.15
N SER A 43 -3.70 -16.79 -10.88
CA SER A 43 -3.20 -17.78 -11.84
C SER A 43 -4.27 -18.76 -12.29
N ALA A 44 -5.29 -19.01 -11.47
CA ALA A 44 -6.45 -19.84 -11.81
C ALA A 44 -7.51 -19.14 -12.67
N LEU A 45 -7.36 -17.83 -12.95
CA LEU A 45 -8.29 -17.08 -13.80
C LEU A 45 -7.84 -17.12 -15.26
N THR A 46 -8.80 -17.34 -16.16
CA THR A 46 -8.53 -17.24 -17.61
C THR A 46 -8.46 -15.76 -18.00
N ASP A 47 -7.46 -15.39 -18.78
CA ASP A 47 -7.26 -14.01 -19.25
C ASP A 47 -7.23 -12.98 -18.11
N ALA A 48 -6.62 -13.32 -16.98
CA ALA A 48 -6.53 -12.43 -15.84
C ALA A 48 -5.68 -11.19 -16.15
N PRO A 49 -6.17 -9.97 -15.78
CA PRO A 49 -5.31 -8.80 -15.78
C PRO A 49 -4.13 -8.96 -14.82
N PRO A 50 -3.01 -8.22 -15.02
CA PRO A 50 -1.86 -8.26 -14.13
C PRO A 50 -2.24 -8.04 -12.66
N LEU A 51 -1.66 -8.84 -11.76
CA LEU A 51 -1.91 -8.77 -10.32
C LEU A 51 -0.94 -7.81 -9.63
N TYR A 52 -1.49 -6.93 -8.80
CA TYR A 52 -0.77 -6.06 -7.89
C TYR A 52 -1.04 -6.47 -6.45
N ILE A 53 0.01 -6.57 -5.67
CA ILE A 53 -0.09 -6.82 -4.23
C ILE A 53 -0.25 -5.48 -3.50
N SER A 54 -1.30 -5.38 -2.69
CA SER A 54 -1.56 -4.19 -1.89
C SER A 54 -0.76 -4.24 -0.58
N LEU A 55 0.04 -3.21 -0.32
CA LEU A 55 0.80 -3.02 0.92
C LEU A 55 0.27 -1.79 1.65
N VAL A 56 -0.50 -2.00 2.71
CA VAL A 56 -1.01 -0.93 3.57
C VAL A 56 -0.15 -0.87 4.82
N ILE A 57 0.73 0.11 4.92
CA ILE A 57 1.84 0.15 5.87
C ILE A 57 1.64 1.30 6.85
N ASP A 58 1.75 1.02 8.14
CA ASP A 58 1.83 2.05 9.18
C ASP A 58 3.18 2.77 9.11
N GLU A 59 3.19 4.08 9.33
CA GLU A 59 4.44 4.86 9.25
C GLU A 59 5.52 4.35 10.20
N ASN A 60 5.15 3.81 11.36
CA ASN A 60 6.11 3.27 12.33
C ASN A 60 6.79 1.98 11.84
N ALA A 61 6.14 1.19 11.00
CA ALA A 61 6.74 -0.02 10.46
C ALA A 61 7.98 0.30 9.60
N LEU A 62 7.98 1.45 8.92
CA LEU A 62 9.08 1.91 8.07
C LEU A 62 10.31 2.42 8.83
N LEU A 63 10.21 2.61 10.16
CA LEU A 63 11.31 3.04 11.01
C LEU A 63 12.28 1.91 11.40
N ALA A 64 12.03 0.67 11.00
CA ALA A 64 12.84 -0.50 11.30
C ALA A 64 13.49 -1.06 10.01
N PRO A 65 14.67 -0.54 9.58
CA PRO A 65 15.28 -0.88 8.29
C PRO A 65 15.47 -2.40 8.10
N ASP A 66 16.02 -3.07 9.12
CA ASP A 66 16.26 -4.52 9.05
C ASP A 66 14.96 -5.33 8.82
N ALA A 67 13.84 -4.87 9.39
CA ALA A 67 12.55 -5.51 9.21
C ALA A 67 11.95 -5.20 7.82
N VAL A 68 12.24 -4.03 7.28
CA VAL A 68 11.89 -3.66 5.90
C VAL A 68 12.66 -4.56 4.92
N ASP A 69 13.96 -4.76 5.13
CA ASP A 69 14.79 -5.62 4.28
C ASP A 69 14.31 -7.07 4.29
N GLU A 70 14.13 -7.65 5.48
CA GLU A 70 13.60 -9.02 5.62
C GLU A 70 12.25 -9.20 4.90
N PHE A 71 11.37 -8.21 5.00
CA PHE A 71 10.09 -8.25 4.33
C PHE A 71 10.21 -8.12 2.81
N LEU A 72 11.07 -7.23 2.34
CA LEU A 72 11.37 -7.05 0.91
C LEU A 72 11.94 -8.32 0.29
N ASP A 73 12.87 -9.00 0.97
CA ASP A 73 13.44 -10.27 0.51
C ASP A 73 12.36 -11.33 0.25
N ILE A 74 11.30 -11.36 1.07
CA ILE A 74 10.20 -12.29 0.91
C ILE A 74 9.34 -11.91 -0.31
N ILE A 75 8.90 -10.64 -0.40
CA ILE A 75 7.93 -10.24 -1.41
C ILE A 75 8.53 -10.09 -2.81
N THR A 76 9.83 -9.84 -2.91
CA THR A 76 10.55 -9.77 -4.20
C THR A 76 10.88 -11.13 -4.77
N ALA A 77 10.70 -12.21 -4.01
CA ALA A 77 10.84 -13.58 -4.49
C ALA A 77 9.60 -14.10 -5.25
N TRP A 78 8.53 -13.32 -5.36
CA TRP A 78 7.32 -13.75 -6.08
C TRP A 78 7.42 -13.45 -7.59
N ASP A 79 7.35 -14.49 -8.41
CA ASP A 79 7.50 -14.40 -9.88
C ASP A 79 6.20 -13.90 -10.59
N ASP A 80 5.03 -14.21 -10.05
CA ASP A 80 3.73 -13.97 -10.70
C ASP A 80 3.05 -12.66 -10.26
N VAL A 81 3.84 -11.65 -9.87
CA VAL A 81 3.37 -10.35 -9.43
C VAL A 81 3.84 -9.28 -10.41
N ALA A 82 2.89 -8.51 -10.96
CA ALA A 82 3.22 -7.42 -11.89
C ALA A 82 3.68 -6.15 -11.16
N GLY A 83 3.26 -5.97 -9.92
CA GLY A 83 3.62 -4.77 -9.16
C GLY A 83 2.99 -4.70 -7.78
N PHE A 84 3.23 -3.56 -7.13
CA PHE A 84 2.79 -3.30 -5.77
C PHE A 84 1.98 -2.01 -5.68
N TYR A 85 0.88 -2.06 -4.96
CA TYR A 85 0.09 -0.89 -4.59
C TYR A 85 0.42 -0.51 -3.16
N VAL A 86 1.28 0.48 -2.99
CA VAL A 86 1.83 0.91 -1.69
C VAL A 86 1.02 2.06 -1.13
N ILE A 87 0.52 1.90 0.07
CA ILE A 87 -0.22 2.91 0.82
C ILE A 87 0.42 3.06 2.20
N MET A 88 0.87 4.25 2.54
CA MET A 88 1.32 4.56 3.90
C MET A 88 0.16 5.15 4.70
N ARG A 89 -0.02 4.65 5.93
CA ARG A 89 -0.92 5.24 6.92
C ARG A 89 -0.12 6.11 7.86
N PRO A 90 -0.28 7.43 7.86
CA PRO A 90 0.35 8.31 8.84
C PRO A 90 -0.31 8.14 10.22
N ASN A 91 0.46 8.33 11.29
CA ASN A 91 -0.05 8.31 12.68
C ASN A 91 -0.92 9.52 12.97
N ASP A 92 -0.55 10.67 12.44
CA ASP A 92 -1.33 11.89 12.58
C ASP A 92 -2.27 12.08 11.39
N GLY A 93 -3.57 12.22 11.68
CA GLY A 93 -4.60 12.50 10.67
C GLY A 93 -4.72 13.99 10.30
N GLY A 94 -3.78 14.84 10.76
CA GLY A 94 -3.75 16.26 10.46
C GLY A 94 -3.33 16.58 9.03
N PHE A 95 -3.69 17.76 8.54
CA PHE A 95 -3.19 18.27 7.27
C PHE A 95 -2.58 19.67 7.50
N PRO A 96 -1.37 19.97 7.00
CA PRO A 96 -0.48 19.08 6.24
C PRO A 96 0.03 17.90 7.07
N THR A 97 0.29 16.76 6.41
CA THR A 97 0.85 15.58 7.08
C THR A 97 2.29 15.85 7.47
N VAL A 98 2.59 15.68 8.74
CA VAL A 98 3.99 15.69 9.23
C VAL A 98 4.46 14.25 9.28
N ILE A 99 5.41 13.90 8.44
CA ILE A 99 5.99 12.55 8.36
C ILE A 99 7.43 12.63 8.89
N GLN A 100 7.82 11.67 9.71
CA GLN A 100 9.19 11.59 10.22
C GLN A 100 10.19 11.29 9.09
N GLU A 101 11.40 11.85 9.17
CA GLU A 101 12.44 11.62 8.15
C GLU A 101 12.75 10.14 7.95
N GLY A 102 12.82 9.37 9.04
CA GLY A 102 13.06 7.92 8.98
C GLY A 102 11.97 7.17 8.24
N THR A 103 10.69 7.57 8.40
CA THR A 103 9.56 6.99 7.66
C THR A 103 9.67 7.28 6.17
N ILE A 104 10.00 8.54 5.81
CA ILE A 104 10.21 8.92 4.40
C ILE A 104 11.37 8.11 3.82
N ALA A 105 12.48 7.99 4.54
CA ALA A 105 13.64 7.21 4.10
C ALA A 105 13.28 5.74 3.87
N GLY A 106 12.54 5.11 4.80
CA GLY A 106 12.09 3.73 4.66
C GLY A 106 11.14 3.54 3.47
N LEU A 107 10.22 4.48 3.26
CA LEU A 107 9.28 4.42 2.13
C LEU A 107 9.98 4.61 0.78
N VAL A 108 10.93 5.56 0.69
CA VAL A 108 11.76 5.80 -0.50
C VAL A 108 12.62 4.57 -0.78
N TYR A 109 13.24 3.99 0.24
CA TYR A 109 14.05 2.79 0.12
C TYR A 109 13.22 1.60 -0.41
N MET A 110 12.07 1.31 0.21
CA MET A 110 11.16 0.27 -0.25
C MET A 110 10.74 0.48 -1.72
N THR A 111 10.38 1.71 -2.08
CA THR A 111 9.99 2.06 -3.45
C THR A 111 11.14 1.84 -4.43
N HIS A 112 12.37 2.19 -4.04
CA HIS A 112 13.57 1.99 -4.83
C HIS A 112 13.87 0.50 -5.06
N VAL A 113 13.81 -0.29 -4.00
CA VAL A 113 14.03 -1.74 -4.11
C VAL A 113 12.99 -2.41 -5.00
N LEU A 114 11.72 -2.06 -4.83
CA LEU A 114 10.65 -2.64 -5.65
C LEU A 114 10.71 -2.17 -7.10
N GLY A 115 10.80 -0.85 -7.32
CA GLY A 115 10.65 -0.28 -8.66
C GLY A 115 11.94 -0.21 -9.47
N THR A 116 13.09 0.10 -8.83
CA THR A 116 14.35 0.31 -9.56
C THR A 116 15.24 -0.92 -9.55
N VAL A 117 15.29 -1.65 -8.42
CA VAL A 117 16.17 -2.82 -8.30
C VAL A 117 15.51 -4.07 -8.87
N ASN A 118 14.23 -4.27 -8.61
CA ASN A 118 13.50 -5.47 -9.01
C ASN A 118 12.52 -5.26 -10.19
N ASP A 119 12.46 -4.05 -10.74
CA ASP A 119 11.68 -3.70 -11.95
C ASP A 119 10.16 -3.97 -11.85
N TYR A 120 9.60 -3.96 -10.63
CA TYR A 120 8.16 -4.03 -10.43
C TYR A 120 7.48 -2.69 -10.73
N GLU A 121 6.25 -2.73 -11.23
CA GLU A 121 5.42 -1.52 -11.25
C GLU A 121 5.00 -1.15 -9.83
N VAL A 122 5.32 0.07 -9.39
CA VAL A 122 4.94 0.57 -8.06
C VAL A 122 3.95 1.70 -8.19
N VAL A 123 2.76 1.50 -7.62
CA VAL A 123 1.71 2.52 -7.51
C VAL A 123 1.68 3.04 -6.08
N ALA A 124 2.10 4.27 -5.84
CA ALA A 124 2.03 4.91 -4.52
C ALA A 124 0.69 5.63 -4.34
N GLY A 125 -0.20 5.05 -3.55
CA GLY A 125 -1.52 5.62 -3.24
C GLY A 125 -1.50 6.57 -2.05
N TYR A 126 -2.35 7.62 -2.09
CA TYR A 126 -2.46 8.62 -1.01
C TYR A 126 -1.14 9.33 -0.70
N SER A 127 -0.29 9.50 -1.70
CA SER A 127 1.11 9.88 -1.52
C SER A 127 1.35 11.38 -1.35
N ASP A 128 0.34 12.23 -1.57
CA ASP A 128 0.42 13.71 -1.50
C ASP A 128 1.72 14.25 -2.14
N LEU A 129 2.43 15.15 -1.46
CA LEU A 129 3.70 15.74 -1.95
C LEU A 129 4.85 14.72 -1.96
N VAL A 130 4.82 13.72 -1.06
CA VAL A 130 5.82 12.64 -1.00
C VAL A 130 5.84 11.84 -2.30
N GLY A 131 4.72 11.79 -3.03
CA GLY A 131 4.63 11.12 -4.32
C GLY A 131 5.71 11.52 -5.32
N THR A 132 6.16 12.78 -5.30
CA THR A 132 7.24 13.26 -6.18
C THR A 132 8.58 12.58 -5.84
N LEU A 133 8.88 12.41 -4.54
CA LEU A 133 10.08 11.69 -4.09
C LEU A 133 10.00 10.20 -4.44
N LEU A 134 8.82 9.60 -4.26
CA LEU A 134 8.60 8.19 -4.59
C LEU A 134 8.73 7.94 -6.09
N HIS A 135 8.27 8.87 -6.91
CA HIS A 135 8.45 8.78 -8.37
C HIS A 135 9.93 8.85 -8.75
N ALA A 136 10.71 9.73 -8.12
CA ALA A 136 12.16 9.78 -8.32
C ALA A 136 12.88 8.52 -7.81
N ALA A 137 12.30 7.81 -6.84
CA ALA A 137 12.84 6.56 -6.28
C ALA A 137 12.47 5.30 -7.09
N GLY A 138 11.57 5.39 -8.07
CA GLY A 138 11.17 4.26 -8.92
C GLY A 138 9.67 3.93 -8.91
N ALA A 139 8.82 4.74 -8.25
CA ALA A 139 7.38 4.57 -8.40
C ALA A 139 6.96 4.89 -9.84
N THR A 140 6.24 3.98 -10.48
CA THR A 140 5.72 4.16 -11.84
C THR A 140 4.50 5.08 -11.86
N HIS A 141 3.71 5.03 -10.79
CA HIS A 141 2.50 5.84 -10.66
C HIS A 141 2.38 6.39 -9.23
N THR A 142 1.90 7.61 -9.13
CA THR A 142 1.54 8.22 -7.84
C THR A 142 0.09 8.70 -7.90
N ALA A 143 -0.65 8.49 -6.83
CA ALA A 143 -2.04 8.89 -6.73
C ALA A 143 -2.28 9.69 -5.46
N SER A 144 -2.95 10.83 -5.60
CA SER A 144 -3.36 11.67 -4.50
C SER A 144 -4.78 12.15 -4.71
N GLY A 145 -5.52 12.38 -3.62
CA GLY A 145 -6.89 12.84 -3.69
C GLY A 145 -7.01 14.33 -3.99
N TRP A 146 -8.14 14.74 -4.58
CA TRP A 146 -8.48 16.14 -4.86
C TRP A 146 -8.61 16.99 -3.59
N PHE A 147 -9.30 16.47 -2.57
CA PHE A 147 -9.46 17.14 -1.28
C PHE A 147 -8.37 16.74 -0.30
N ASN A 148 -7.98 17.64 0.58
CA ASN A 148 -6.99 17.39 1.63
C ASN A 148 -7.28 16.10 2.41
N SER A 149 -8.54 15.86 2.75
CA SER A 149 -8.96 14.64 3.42
C SER A 149 -8.75 13.36 2.60
N LEU A 150 -8.62 13.44 1.27
CA LEU A 150 -8.38 12.30 0.39
C LEU A 150 -6.90 12.13 0.01
N ARG A 151 -6.03 13.02 0.49
CA ARG A 151 -4.59 12.95 0.22
C ARG A 151 -3.86 11.99 1.14
N GLN A 152 -4.52 11.60 2.24
CA GLN A 152 -3.98 10.69 3.24
C GLN A 152 -4.90 9.49 3.40
N PHE A 153 -4.31 8.32 3.64
CA PHE A 153 -5.05 7.14 4.02
C PHE A 153 -5.47 7.23 5.49
N SER A 154 -6.76 6.97 5.77
CA SER A 154 -7.29 6.95 7.13
C SER A 154 -8.32 5.83 7.30
N LEU A 155 -8.06 4.93 8.24
CA LEU A 155 -8.97 3.83 8.59
C LEU A 155 -10.32 4.36 9.15
N ALA A 156 -10.33 5.53 9.77
CA ALA A 156 -11.56 6.12 10.33
C ALA A 156 -12.65 6.34 9.27
N ARG A 157 -12.29 6.44 8.00
CA ARG A 157 -13.26 6.58 6.91
C ARG A 157 -14.03 5.29 6.59
N PHE A 158 -13.48 4.16 6.96
CA PHE A 158 -14.05 2.84 6.72
C PHE A 158 -14.78 2.30 7.95
N GLN A 159 -14.75 3.04 9.07
CA GLN A 159 -15.51 2.69 10.25
C GLN A 159 -16.96 3.15 10.11
N PRO A 160 -17.94 2.40 10.64
CA PRO A 160 -19.31 2.84 10.70
C PRO A 160 -19.39 4.21 11.39
N ALA A 161 -20.16 5.13 10.84
CA ALA A 161 -20.40 6.42 11.48
C ALA A 161 -21.01 6.14 12.87
N GLY A 162 -20.21 6.30 13.92
CA GLY A 162 -20.72 6.23 15.29
C GLY A 162 -21.79 7.30 15.48
N ALA A 163 -22.88 6.98 16.20
CA ALA A 163 -24.04 7.81 16.44
C ALA A 163 -23.77 9.15 17.15
N SER A 164 -22.52 9.57 17.31
CA SER A 164 -22.10 10.70 18.16
C SER A 164 -21.36 11.82 17.44
N ARG A 165 -21.55 12.04 16.15
CA ARG A 165 -21.02 13.25 15.49
C ARG A 165 -22.04 14.01 14.70
N CYS A 166 -23.10 14.41 15.37
CA CYS A 166 -23.94 15.52 14.95
C CYS A 166 -23.78 16.69 15.93
N SER A 167 -22.56 17.16 16.17
CA SER A 167 -22.35 18.51 16.71
C SER A 167 -22.19 19.44 15.52
N ARG A 168 -23.30 19.95 15.02
CA ARG A 168 -23.32 21.18 14.25
C ARG A 168 -22.86 22.29 15.20
N SER A 169 -21.63 22.78 15.03
CA SER A 169 -21.32 24.14 15.46
C SER A 169 -22.00 25.09 14.49
N LEU A 170 -22.97 25.82 15.02
CA LEU A 170 -23.51 27.03 14.41
C LEU A 170 -22.42 28.09 14.36
#